data_b00f16e0324059dce61946cd71411ce9
#
_entry.id   b00f16e0324059dce61946cd71411ce9
#
_cell.length_a   1.000
_cell.length_b   1.000
_cell.length_c   1.000
_cell.angle_alpha   90.00
_cell.angle_beta   90.00
_cell.angle_gamma   90.00
#
_symmetry.space_group_name_H-M   'P 1'
#
loop_
_entity.id
_entity.type
_entity.pdbx_description
1 polymer ?
#
loop_
_entity_poly.entity_id
_entity_poly.type
_entity_poly.pdbx_seq_one_letter_code
_entity_poly.pdbx_strand_id
1 'polypeptide(L)'
;MRIGIISDTHGSLDPRAYAALADCDHIIHAGDIGGPSVLRELETLAPVTAVLGNNDFDEYGSAAGHFAHPVLEGVRFLVGHKPGDVRVSFAGSAALAPGDPLPDVIIHGHTHVPELKTGPDARPAGLYLCPGAVYRPRSDFGRTIAKMDVEDGHIRHTWVENLDGKVLMEA
;
A
#
# COMPACT_ATOMS: atom_id res chain seq x y z
N MET A 1 12.44 9.22 5.61
CA MET A 1 11.43 8.24 6.10
C MET A 1 11.34 7.09 5.13
N ARG A 2 11.40 5.85 5.61
CA ARG A 2 11.13 4.65 4.81
C ARG A 2 9.74 4.13 5.09
N ILE A 3 8.94 3.93 4.05
CA ILE A 3 7.57 3.44 4.12
C ILE A 3 7.54 2.03 3.55
N GLY A 4 7.08 1.06 4.35
CA GLY A 4 6.77 -0.30 3.89
C GLY A 4 5.33 -0.37 3.38
N ILE A 5 5.10 -1.08 2.28
CA ILE A 5 3.77 -1.21 1.68
C ILE A 5 3.48 -2.69 1.47
N ILE A 6 2.38 -3.16 2.07
CA ILE A 6 1.98 -4.56 2.09
C ILE A 6 0.48 -4.68 1.79
N SER A 7 0.04 -5.79 1.26
CA SER A 7 -1.38 -6.08 0.98
C SER A 7 -1.67 -7.57 0.99
N ASP A 8 -2.96 -7.91 1.12
CA ASP A 8 -3.47 -9.26 0.89
C ASP A 8 -2.76 -10.31 1.79
N THR A 9 -2.73 -10.05 3.09
CA THR A 9 -2.16 -10.95 4.11
C THR A 9 -3.13 -12.06 4.52
N HIS A 10 -4.45 -11.84 4.40
CA HIS A 10 -5.50 -12.82 4.66
C HIS A 10 -5.35 -13.55 6.01
N GLY A 11 -4.99 -12.82 7.07
CA GLY A 11 -4.92 -13.31 8.43
C GLY A 11 -3.58 -13.97 8.83
N SER A 12 -2.58 -13.94 7.93
CA SER A 12 -1.27 -14.51 8.21
C SER A 12 -0.16 -13.62 7.68
N LEU A 13 0.67 -13.10 8.56
CA LEU A 13 1.88 -12.36 8.18
C LEU A 13 3.03 -13.35 7.99
N ASP A 14 3.57 -13.44 6.77
CA ASP A 14 4.77 -14.24 6.50
C ASP A 14 5.95 -13.67 7.30
N PRO A 15 6.69 -14.49 8.08
CA PRO A 15 7.83 -14.01 8.86
C PRO A 15 8.89 -13.28 8.03
N ARG A 16 9.03 -13.61 6.75
CA ARG A 16 9.95 -12.91 5.85
C ARG A 16 9.45 -11.51 5.49
N ALA A 17 8.11 -11.35 5.32
CA ALA A 17 7.52 -10.02 5.12
C ALA A 17 7.69 -9.16 6.37
N TYR A 18 7.47 -9.74 7.57
CA TYR A 18 7.72 -9.05 8.83
C TYR A 18 9.19 -8.60 8.94
N ALA A 19 10.14 -9.49 8.65
CA ALA A 19 11.57 -9.18 8.69
C ALA A 19 11.96 -8.12 7.64
N ALA A 20 11.40 -8.18 6.44
CA ALA A 20 11.65 -7.22 5.39
C ALA A 20 11.12 -5.81 5.71
N LEU A 21 10.06 -5.70 6.54
CA LEU A 21 9.49 -4.43 6.97
C LEU A 21 10.15 -3.84 8.23
N ALA A 22 11.09 -4.55 8.85
CA ALA A 22 11.68 -4.14 10.13
C ALA A 22 12.51 -2.85 10.07
N ASP A 23 12.93 -2.40 8.90
CA ASP A 23 13.67 -1.15 8.67
C ASP A 23 12.77 0.03 8.24
N CYS A 24 11.45 -0.15 8.29
CA CYS A 24 10.48 0.88 7.89
C CYS A 24 10.08 1.76 9.07
N ASP A 25 9.92 3.05 8.81
CA ASP A 25 9.47 4.06 9.78
C ASP A 25 7.93 4.15 9.83
N HIS A 26 7.25 3.69 8.78
CA HIS A 26 5.80 3.63 8.66
C HIS A 26 5.39 2.46 7.76
N ILE A 27 4.23 1.86 8.01
CA ILE A 27 3.71 0.75 7.20
C ILE A 27 2.33 1.11 6.66
N ILE A 28 2.09 0.88 5.37
CA ILE A 28 0.78 0.98 4.73
C ILE A 28 0.30 -0.42 4.37
N HIS A 29 -0.91 -0.79 4.84
CA HIS A 29 -1.58 -2.03 4.48
C HIS A 29 -2.76 -1.76 3.55
N ALA A 30 -2.67 -2.21 2.31
CA ALA A 30 -3.65 -1.92 1.26
C ALA A 30 -4.83 -2.92 1.18
N GLY A 31 -5.26 -3.43 2.35
CA GLY A 31 -6.49 -4.23 2.49
C GLY A 31 -6.33 -5.75 2.35
N ASP A 32 -7.45 -6.46 2.56
CA ASP A 32 -7.51 -7.92 2.74
C ASP A 32 -6.54 -8.40 3.84
N ILE A 33 -6.70 -7.75 5.00
CA ILE A 33 -5.88 -7.93 6.19
C ILE A 33 -6.13 -9.34 6.78
N GLY A 34 -7.42 -9.70 6.94
CA GLY A 34 -7.88 -10.99 7.43
C GLY A 34 -7.84 -11.16 8.95
N GLY A 35 -7.69 -10.07 9.72
CA GLY A 35 -7.83 -10.06 11.16
C GLY A 35 -6.96 -9.00 11.86
N PRO A 36 -7.45 -8.42 13.00
CA PRO A 36 -6.73 -7.38 13.75
C PRO A 36 -5.36 -7.80 14.29
N SER A 37 -5.10 -9.11 14.37
CA SER A 37 -3.80 -9.64 14.82
C SER A 37 -2.67 -9.26 13.87
N VAL A 38 -2.93 -9.19 12.56
CA VAL A 38 -1.94 -8.78 11.56
C VAL A 38 -1.53 -7.33 11.79
N LEU A 39 -2.50 -6.42 12.01
CA LEU A 39 -2.18 -5.02 12.30
C LEU A 39 -1.36 -4.88 13.57
N ARG A 40 -1.77 -5.56 14.66
CA ARG A 40 -1.01 -5.54 15.92
C ARG A 40 0.42 -6.06 15.76
N GLU A 41 0.63 -7.06 14.92
CA GLU A 41 1.97 -7.57 14.63
C GLU A 41 2.80 -6.55 13.85
N LEU A 42 2.24 -5.90 12.82
CA LEU A 42 2.89 -4.83 12.08
C LEU A 42 3.17 -3.61 12.95
N GLU A 43 2.27 -3.25 13.86
CA GLU A 43 2.43 -2.14 14.81
C GLU A 43 3.59 -2.34 15.80
N THR A 44 4.10 -3.56 15.95
CA THR A 44 5.32 -3.79 16.73
C THR A 44 6.58 -3.28 16.01
N LEU A 45 6.52 -3.08 14.70
CA LEU A 45 7.62 -2.57 13.88
C LEU A 45 7.56 -1.03 13.74
N ALA A 46 6.40 -0.51 13.32
CA ALA A 46 6.20 0.91 13.02
C ALA A 46 4.70 1.27 13.08
N PRO A 47 4.34 2.56 13.13
CA PRO A 47 2.96 3.00 12.94
C PRO A 47 2.35 2.46 11.64
N VAL A 48 1.08 2.04 11.68
CA VAL A 48 0.38 1.43 10.54
C VAL A 48 -0.78 2.30 10.08
N THR A 49 -0.86 2.54 8.78
CA THR A 49 -2.06 3.02 8.10
C THR A 49 -2.66 1.86 7.31
N ALA A 50 -3.93 1.53 7.56
CA ALA A 50 -4.56 0.38 6.90
C ALA A 50 -5.90 0.77 6.26
N VAL A 51 -6.26 0.05 5.19
CA VAL A 51 -7.60 0.11 4.60
C VAL A 51 -8.23 -1.28 4.62
N LEU A 52 -9.57 -1.30 4.58
CA LEU A 52 -10.35 -2.53 4.48
C LEU A 52 -10.31 -3.07 3.05
N GLY A 53 -10.11 -4.37 2.91
CA GLY A 53 -10.31 -5.09 1.67
C GLY A 53 -11.72 -5.69 1.56
N ASN A 54 -11.98 -6.42 0.49
CA ASN A 54 -13.30 -7.05 0.28
C ASN A 54 -13.52 -8.32 1.13
N ASN A 55 -12.47 -8.81 1.78
CA ASN A 55 -12.56 -9.93 2.71
C ASN A 55 -12.41 -9.49 4.18
N ASP A 56 -12.36 -8.19 4.45
CA ASP A 56 -12.34 -7.64 5.81
C ASP A 56 -13.74 -7.25 6.26
N PHE A 57 -14.00 -7.36 7.57
CA PHE A 57 -15.26 -7.00 8.22
C PHE A 57 -15.05 -5.86 9.23
N ASP A 58 -16.11 -5.43 9.91
CA ASP A 58 -16.13 -4.25 10.80
C ASP A 58 -15.36 -4.43 12.13
N GLU A 59 -14.51 -5.45 12.24
CA GLU A 59 -13.76 -5.81 13.45
C GLU A 59 -12.56 -4.90 13.76
N TYR A 60 -12.21 -4.01 12.85
CA TYR A 60 -11.05 -3.11 12.95
C TYR A 60 -11.36 -1.76 13.62
N GLY A 61 -12.65 -1.42 13.77
CA GLY A 61 -13.07 -0.13 14.31
C GLY A 61 -12.47 1.04 13.50
N SER A 62 -11.81 1.97 14.21
CA SER A 62 -11.15 3.12 13.57
C SER A 62 -9.74 2.83 13.02
N ALA A 63 -9.22 1.60 13.19
CA ALA A 63 -7.88 1.25 12.74
C ALA A 63 -7.79 1.07 11.21
N ALA A 64 -8.90 0.79 10.54
CA ALA A 64 -8.95 0.69 9.08
C ALA A 64 -10.29 1.19 8.54
N GLY A 65 -10.26 1.94 7.45
CA GLY A 65 -11.43 2.40 6.71
C GLY A 65 -11.36 1.95 5.25
N HIS A 66 -12.35 2.29 4.43
CA HIS A 66 -12.32 1.96 3.00
C HIS A 66 -11.21 2.67 2.24
N PHE A 67 -10.87 3.88 2.68
CA PHE A 67 -9.80 4.70 2.12
C PHE A 67 -8.96 5.29 3.24
N ALA A 68 -7.70 5.58 2.92
CA ALA A 68 -6.83 6.36 3.78
C ALA A 68 -6.08 7.41 2.94
N HIS A 69 -5.85 8.57 3.56
CA HIS A 69 -5.23 9.73 2.92
C HIS A 69 -4.06 10.24 3.77
N PRO A 70 -3.06 9.39 4.11
CA PRO A 70 -1.96 9.87 4.93
C PRO A 70 -1.10 10.88 4.16
N VAL A 71 -0.54 11.82 4.92
CA VAL A 71 0.53 12.71 4.43
C VAL A 71 1.77 12.35 5.23
N LEU A 72 2.75 11.77 4.56
CA LEU A 72 4.00 11.30 5.19
C LEU A 72 5.16 12.07 4.58
N GLU A 73 5.95 12.76 5.41
CA GLU A 73 7.04 13.64 4.96
C GLU A 73 6.63 14.61 3.84
N GLY A 74 5.38 15.10 3.86
CA GLY A 74 4.85 16.02 2.85
C GLY A 74 4.34 15.37 1.56
N VAL A 75 4.50 14.07 1.37
CA VAL A 75 3.93 13.29 0.26
C VAL A 75 2.49 12.87 0.60
N ARG A 76 1.56 13.11 -0.32
CA ARG A 76 0.13 12.77 -0.18
C ARG A 76 -0.16 11.41 -0.80
N PHE A 77 -0.73 10.52 0.00
CA PHE A 77 -1.13 9.20 -0.46
C PHE A 77 -2.65 9.09 -0.56
N LEU A 78 -3.11 8.36 -1.56
CA LEU A 78 -4.45 7.79 -1.62
C LEU A 78 -4.30 6.28 -1.57
N VAL A 79 -4.85 5.66 -0.54
CA VAL A 79 -4.82 4.21 -0.35
C VAL A 79 -6.25 3.67 -0.38
N GLY A 80 -6.47 2.61 -1.14
CA GLY A 80 -7.69 1.83 -1.14
C GLY A 80 -7.38 0.40 -1.56
N HIS A 81 -8.34 -0.52 -1.46
CA HIS A 81 -8.03 -1.92 -1.74
C HIS A 81 -8.14 -2.26 -3.22
N LYS A 82 -9.25 -1.91 -3.87
CA LYS A 82 -9.45 -2.24 -5.28
C LYS A 82 -8.94 -1.13 -6.19
N PRO A 83 -8.31 -1.46 -7.33
CA PRO A 83 -7.83 -0.46 -8.29
C PRO A 83 -8.95 0.45 -8.83
N GLY A 84 -10.18 -0.08 -8.95
CA GLY A 84 -11.35 0.71 -9.37
C GLY A 84 -11.76 1.77 -8.35
N ASP A 85 -11.60 1.48 -7.05
CA ASP A 85 -12.04 2.36 -5.96
C ASP A 85 -11.11 3.58 -5.79
N VAL A 86 -9.83 3.43 -6.10
CA VAL A 86 -8.81 4.51 -6.05
C VAL A 86 -8.70 5.29 -7.37
N ARG A 87 -9.58 5.00 -8.33
CA ARG A 87 -9.57 5.70 -9.61
C ARG A 87 -9.99 7.17 -9.43
N VAL A 88 -9.16 8.06 -9.94
CA VAL A 88 -9.43 9.50 -10.00
C VAL A 88 -9.58 9.91 -11.47
N SER A 89 -10.67 10.57 -11.81
CA SER A 89 -10.96 11.01 -13.18
C SER A 89 -11.66 12.37 -13.19
N PHE A 90 -11.84 12.96 -14.37
CA PHE A 90 -12.64 14.18 -14.54
C PHE A 90 -14.10 14.03 -14.11
N ALA A 91 -14.63 12.80 -14.10
CA ALA A 91 -16.00 12.50 -13.64
C ALA A 91 -16.10 12.41 -12.11
N GLY A 92 -14.97 12.52 -11.41
CA GLY A 92 -14.88 12.40 -9.95
C GLY A 92 -14.10 11.17 -9.49
N SER A 93 -14.16 10.92 -8.18
CA SER A 93 -13.55 9.80 -7.50
C SER A 93 -14.46 9.32 -6.37
N ALA A 94 -14.50 8.02 -6.12
CA ALA A 94 -15.15 7.47 -4.93
C ALA A 94 -14.35 7.76 -3.65
N ALA A 95 -13.06 8.01 -3.80
CA ALA A 95 -12.11 8.14 -2.71
C ALA A 95 -11.77 9.59 -2.34
N LEU A 96 -12.09 10.58 -3.19
CA LEU A 96 -11.80 12.00 -2.98
C LEU A 96 -13.07 12.83 -3.12
N ALA A 97 -13.27 13.78 -2.21
CA ALA A 97 -14.33 14.77 -2.32
C ALA A 97 -13.97 15.85 -3.37
N PRO A 98 -14.97 16.54 -3.96
CA PRO A 98 -14.70 17.67 -4.83
C PRO A 98 -13.89 18.75 -4.11
N GLY A 99 -12.74 19.11 -4.67
CA GLY A 99 -11.84 20.12 -4.09
C GLY A 99 -10.72 19.55 -3.22
N ASP A 100 -10.72 18.25 -2.93
CA ASP A 100 -9.60 17.62 -2.25
C ASP A 100 -8.33 17.71 -3.11
N PRO A 101 -7.15 17.88 -2.49
CA PRO A 101 -5.90 17.87 -3.22
C PRO A 101 -5.65 16.51 -3.86
N LEU A 102 -5.12 16.52 -5.09
CA LEU A 102 -4.73 15.28 -5.75
C LEU A 102 -3.60 14.58 -4.99
N PRO A 103 -3.61 13.24 -4.95
CA PRO A 103 -2.54 12.47 -4.35
C PRO A 103 -1.27 12.52 -5.22
N ASP A 104 -0.11 12.47 -4.55
CA ASP A 104 1.18 12.26 -5.20
C ASP A 104 1.39 10.77 -5.52
N VAL A 105 0.84 9.90 -4.66
CA VAL A 105 0.92 8.43 -4.77
C VAL A 105 -0.46 7.80 -4.61
N ILE A 106 -0.80 6.86 -5.51
CA ILE A 106 -1.97 6.00 -5.38
C ILE A 106 -1.50 4.57 -5.10
N ILE A 107 -2.06 3.95 -4.04
CA ILE A 107 -1.76 2.58 -3.64
C ILE A 107 -3.02 1.74 -3.62
N HIS A 108 -2.93 0.52 -4.14
CA HIS A 108 -3.99 -0.49 -4.03
C HIS A 108 -3.42 -1.90 -3.80
N GLY A 109 -4.30 -2.84 -3.45
CA GLY A 109 -4.04 -4.27 -3.36
C GLY A 109 -4.90 -5.08 -4.34
N HIS A 110 -5.56 -6.13 -3.86
CA HIS A 110 -6.61 -6.92 -4.49
C HIS A 110 -6.20 -7.77 -5.69
N THR A 111 -5.39 -7.27 -6.59
CA THR A 111 -4.99 -8.00 -7.81
C THR A 111 -4.07 -9.17 -7.52
N HIS A 112 -3.32 -9.10 -6.41
CA HIS A 112 -2.22 -10.00 -6.04
C HIS A 112 -1.08 -10.01 -7.07
N VAL A 113 -1.02 -9.00 -7.94
CA VAL A 113 0.02 -8.81 -8.94
C VAL A 113 0.72 -7.49 -8.65
N PRO A 114 2.04 -7.49 -8.45
CA PRO A 114 2.76 -6.24 -8.20
C PRO A 114 2.75 -5.34 -9.44
N GLU A 115 2.61 -4.05 -9.20
CA GLU A 115 2.57 -3.03 -10.24
C GLU A 115 3.24 -1.75 -9.75
N LEU A 116 4.06 -1.15 -10.59
CA LEU A 116 4.70 0.14 -10.33
C LEU A 116 4.65 0.96 -11.62
N LYS A 117 3.95 2.09 -11.59
CA LYS A 117 3.81 3.02 -12.70
C LYS A 117 4.21 4.42 -12.29
N THR A 118 4.82 5.16 -13.20
CA THR A 118 5.22 6.56 -13.03
C THR A 118 4.82 7.39 -14.23
N GLY A 119 4.92 8.71 -14.10
CA GLY A 119 4.67 9.64 -15.20
C GLY A 119 3.25 9.55 -15.77
N PRO A 120 3.08 9.51 -17.10
CA PRO A 120 1.75 9.52 -17.73
C PRO A 120 0.85 8.34 -17.32
N ASP A 121 1.44 7.18 -17.05
CA ASP A 121 0.73 5.94 -16.73
C ASP A 121 0.21 5.90 -15.28
N ALA A 122 0.73 6.79 -14.41
CA ALA A 122 0.31 6.93 -13.02
C ALA A 122 -0.73 8.04 -12.82
N ARG A 123 -1.06 8.84 -13.82
CA ARG A 123 -1.95 10.01 -13.69
C ARG A 123 -3.31 9.65 -13.09
N PRO A 124 -3.88 10.57 -12.24
CA PRO A 124 -3.42 11.92 -11.97
C PRO A 124 -2.30 12.04 -10.92
N ALA A 125 -1.89 10.94 -10.27
CA ALA A 125 -0.75 10.93 -9.37
C ALA A 125 0.59 10.93 -10.15
N GLY A 126 1.68 11.10 -9.42
CA GLY A 126 3.03 10.89 -9.97
C GLY A 126 3.47 9.43 -9.94
N LEU A 127 2.88 8.64 -9.02
CA LEU A 127 3.19 7.23 -8.83
C LEU A 127 1.92 6.42 -8.51
N TYR A 128 1.81 5.24 -9.12
CA TYR A 128 0.73 4.27 -8.91
C TYR A 128 1.34 2.91 -8.57
N LEU A 129 0.93 2.32 -7.45
CA LEU A 129 1.59 1.16 -6.85
C LEU A 129 0.61 0.10 -6.37
N CYS A 130 0.88 -1.15 -6.73
CA CYS A 130 0.39 -2.34 -6.05
C CYS A 130 1.58 -3.13 -5.53
N PRO A 131 1.67 -3.44 -4.22
CA PRO A 131 2.79 -4.20 -3.68
C PRO A 131 2.76 -5.68 -4.07
N GLY A 132 1.68 -6.14 -4.72
CA GLY A 132 1.38 -7.55 -4.90
C GLY A 132 0.69 -8.15 -3.67
N ALA A 133 1.00 -9.40 -3.31
CA ALA A 133 0.36 -10.08 -2.20
C ALA A 133 1.36 -10.90 -1.38
N VAL A 134 1.16 -10.93 -0.06
CA VAL A 134 1.89 -11.81 0.85
C VAL A 134 1.25 -13.20 0.91
N TYR A 135 -0.05 -13.29 0.62
CA TYR A 135 -0.78 -14.54 0.57
C TYR A 135 -1.32 -14.81 -0.84
N ARG A 136 -1.10 -16.02 -1.36
CA ARG A 136 -1.58 -16.48 -2.69
C ARG A 136 -1.30 -15.49 -3.83
N PRO A 137 -0.03 -15.21 -4.13
CA PRO A 137 0.34 -14.36 -5.25
C PRO A 137 -0.24 -14.91 -6.56
N ARG A 138 -0.57 -13.99 -7.50
CA ARG A 138 -1.12 -14.32 -8.82
C ARG A 138 -0.16 -13.97 -9.95
N SER A 139 1.13 -13.85 -9.64
CA SER A 139 2.20 -13.59 -10.60
C SER A 139 3.37 -14.53 -10.36
N ASP A 140 4.23 -14.69 -11.37
CA ASP A 140 5.46 -15.49 -11.28
C ASP A 140 6.53 -14.86 -10.36
N PHE A 141 6.29 -13.62 -9.89
CA PHE A 141 7.17 -12.94 -8.94
C PHE A 141 7.11 -13.53 -7.52
N GLY A 142 6.09 -14.35 -7.23
CA GLY A 142 5.85 -14.89 -5.91
C GLY A 142 5.27 -13.86 -4.93
N ARG A 143 5.54 -14.04 -3.64
CA ARG A 143 5.10 -13.12 -2.57
C ARG A 143 5.95 -11.88 -2.58
N THR A 144 5.32 -10.71 -2.54
CA THR A 144 5.97 -9.42 -2.70
C THR A 144 5.50 -8.40 -1.68
N ILE A 145 6.35 -7.42 -1.42
CA ILE A 145 6.06 -6.16 -0.73
C ILE A 145 6.65 -5.02 -1.55
N ALA A 146 6.31 -3.80 -1.21
CA ALA A 146 6.99 -2.63 -1.74
C ALA A 146 7.57 -1.77 -0.61
N LYS A 147 8.57 -0.96 -0.95
CA LYS A 147 9.12 0.06 -0.09
C LYS A 147 9.28 1.37 -0.84
N MET A 148 9.22 2.47 -0.08
CA MET A 148 9.37 3.81 -0.61
C MET A 148 10.18 4.65 0.36
N ASP A 149 11.23 5.30 -0.13
CA ASP A 149 11.97 6.31 0.62
C ASP A 149 11.45 7.70 0.25
N VAL A 150 10.97 8.46 1.25
CA VAL A 150 10.46 9.82 1.12
C VAL A 150 11.25 10.78 2.01
N GLU A 151 11.48 11.99 1.51
CA GLU A 151 12.23 13.02 2.21
C GLU A 151 11.82 14.41 1.69
N ASP A 152 11.48 15.32 2.58
CA ASP A 152 11.17 16.73 2.28
C ASP A 152 10.13 16.91 1.15
N GLY A 153 9.04 16.15 1.20
CA GLY A 153 7.96 16.20 0.21
C GLY A 153 8.29 15.53 -1.14
N HIS A 154 9.37 14.76 -1.21
CA HIS A 154 9.81 14.11 -2.44
C HIS A 154 9.96 12.61 -2.25
N ILE A 155 9.51 11.85 -3.25
CA ILE A 155 9.82 10.43 -3.37
C ILE A 155 11.24 10.32 -3.90
N ARG A 156 12.13 9.67 -3.14
CA ARG A 156 13.55 9.49 -3.50
C ARG A 156 13.78 8.19 -4.26
N HIS A 157 13.09 7.14 -3.82
CA HIS A 157 13.18 5.81 -4.43
C HIS A 157 11.93 5.00 -4.07
N THR A 158 11.45 4.21 -4.98
CA THR A 158 10.36 3.26 -4.78
C THR A 158 10.72 1.93 -5.42
N TRP A 159 10.50 0.82 -4.71
CA TRP A 159 10.75 -0.49 -5.29
C TRP A 159 9.75 -1.53 -4.80
N VAL A 160 9.57 -2.56 -5.60
CA VAL A 160 8.88 -3.80 -5.26
C VAL A 160 9.92 -4.90 -5.17
N GLU A 161 9.91 -5.65 -4.09
CA GLU A 161 10.79 -6.79 -3.85
C GLU A 161 9.99 -8.05 -3.51
N ASN A 162 10.54 -9.22 -3.86
CA ASN A 162 10.00 -10.46 -3.35
C ASN A 162 10.53 -10.73 -1.92
N LEU A 163 9.92 -11.69 -1.22
CA LEU A 163 10.29 -12.00 0.17
C LEU A 163 11.66 -12.69 0.33
N ASP A 164 12.36 -12.93 -0.78
CA ASP A 164 13.75 -13.37 -0.77
C ASP A 164 14.74 -12.19 -0.95
N GLY A 165 14.22 -10.95 -0.96
CA GLY A 165 14.99 -9.71 -1.04
C GLY A 165 15.42 -9.31 -2.46
N LYS A 166 14.88 -9.96 -3.50
CA LYS A 166 15.15 -9.58 -4.89
C LYS A 166 14.26 -8.43 -5.31
N VAL A 167 14.86 -7.30 -5.71
CA VAL A 167 14.15 -6.18 -6.35
C VAL A 167 13.64 -6.61 -7.73
N LEU A 168 12.36 -6.35 -7.97
CA LEU A 168 11.63 -6.75 -9.18
C LEU A 168 11.32 -5.55 -10.07
N MET A 169 10.99 -4.41 -9.44
CA MET A 169 10.64 -3.14 -10.08
C MET A 169 11.19 -2.00 -9.22
N GLU A 170 11.61 -0.90 -9.85
CA GLU A 170 12.06 0.30 -9.14
C GLU A 170 11.81 1.58 -9.94
N ALA A 171 11.67 2.72 -9.23
CA ALA A 171 11.46 4.04 -9.79
C ALA A 171 12.03 5.14 -8.88
#